data_3718b5bdf6e3042ee8546fb8d476ed3c
#
_entry.id   3718b5bdf6e3042ee8546fb8d476ed3c
#
_cell.length_a   1.000
_cell.length_b   1.000
_cell.length_c   1.000
_cell.angle_alpha   90.00
_cell.angle_beta   90.00
_cell.angle_gamma   90.00
#
_symmetry.space_group_name_H-M   'P 1'
#
loop_
_entity.id
_entity.type
_entity.pdbx_description
1 polymer ?
#
loop_
_entity_poly.entity_id
_entity_poly.type
_entity_poly.pdbx_seq_one_letter_code
_entity_poly.pdbx_strand_id
1 'polypeptide(L)'
;MCKKIIVAGGGHGGIATASLLSQKGFDVTVYEKNTRENIGYDWTDIFDPKAFNVAGIPMPSENLYELKTDMTFYTPAGNTPIRQRVPDDKAEIKMERKDIYNHLITHAENNGV
;
A
#
# COMPACT_ATOMS: atom_id res chain seq x y z
N MET A 1 -21.65 -3.90 -23.80
CA MET A 1 -20.25 -3.57 -24.11
C MET A 1 -19.55 -3.09 -22.84
N CYS A 2 -18.44 -3.72 -22.51
CA CYS A 2 -17.62 -3.28 -21.39
C CYS A 2 -16.90 -1.97 -21.76
N LYS A 3 -16.97 -0.96 -20.91
CA LYS A 3 -16.23 0.28 -21.14
C LYS A 3 -14.76 0.07 -20.86
N LYS A 4 -13.92 0.54 -21.78
CA LYS A 4 -12.46 0.54 -21.60
C LYS A 4 -12.03 1.76 -20.83
N ILE A 5 -11.19 1.56 -19.82
CA ILE A 5 -10.63 2.61 -18.97
C ILE A 5 -9.11 2.49 -19.00
N ILE A 6 -8.45 3.60 -19.20
CA ILE A 6 -7.00 3.70 -19.11
C ILE A 6 -6.65 4.47 -17.83
N VAL A 7 -5.78 3.90 -17.02
CA VAL A 7 -5.20 4.55 -15.85
C VAL A 7 -3.73 4.87 -16.17
N ALA A 8 -3.39 6.13 -16.14
CA ALA A 8 -2.03 6.60 -16.38
C ALA A 8 -1.28 6.69 -15.05
N GLY A 9 -0.31 5.82 -14.87
CA GLY A 9 0.52 5.72 -13.67
C GLY A 9 0.10 4.58 -12.74
N GLY A 10 1.07 3.73 -12.42
CA GLY A 10 0.92 2.56 -11.54
C GLY A 10 1.28 2.83 -10.08
N GLY A 11 1.10 4.06 -9.60
CA GLY A 11 1.26 4.38 -8.18
C GLY A 11 0.16 3.75 -7.32
N HIS A 12 0.24 3.93 -6.00
CA HIS A 12 -0.73 3.37 -5.05
C HIS A 12 -2.18 3.68 -5.45
N GLY A 13 -2.49 4.94 -5.73
CA GLY A 13 -3.83 5.38 -6.12
C GLY A 13 -4.26 4.84 -7.47
N GLY A 14 -3.36 4.82 -8.46
CA GLY A 14 -3.66 4.31 -9.79
C GLY A 14 -4.00 2.83 -9.79
N ILE A 15 -3.19 2.01 -9.14
CA ILE A 15 -3.41 0.55 -9.07
C ILE A 15 -4.65 0.21 -8.25
N ALA A 16 -4.86 0.87 -7.10
CA ALA A 16 -6.04 0.67 -6.28
C ALA A 16 -7.33 1.03 -7.03
N THR A 17 -7.31 2.16 -7.74
CA THR A 17 -8.43 2.60 -8.59
C THR A 17 -8.71 1.60 -9.71
N ALA A 18 -7.66 1.14 -10.39
CA ALA A 18 -7.78 0.16 -11.47
C ALA A 18 -8.41 -1.16 -10.97
N SER A 19 -7.96 -1.65 -9.82
CA SER A 19 -8.53 -2.86 -9.19
C SER A 19 -10.02 -2.70 -8.91
N LEU A 20 -10.43 -1.59 -8.30
CA LEU A 20 -11.83 -1.33 -7.97
C LEU A 20 -12.70 -1.21 -9.22
N LEU A 21 -12.20 -0.56 -10.26
CA LEU A 21 -12.92 -0.42 -11.53
C LEU A 21 -13.08 -1.77 -12.23
N SER A 22 -12.01 -2.59 -12.22
CA SER A 22 -12.08 -3.93 -12.80
C SER A 22 -13.09 -4.83 -12.07
N GLN A 23 -13.12 -4.77 -10.73
CA GLN A 23 -14.13 -5.47 -9.92
C GLN A 23 -15.57 -5.04 -10.25
N LYS A 24 -15.75 -3.80 -10.73
CA LYS A 24 -17.04 -3.28 -11.20
C LYS A 24 -17.37 -3.65 -12.65
N GLY A 25 -16.55 -4.44 -13.30
CA GLY A 25 -16.78 -4.94 -14.65
C GLY A 25 -16.28 -4.05 -15.78
N PHE A 26 -15.41 -3.08 -15.49
CA PHE A 26 -14.75 -2.31 -16.54
C PHE A 26 -13.51 -3.05 -17.06
N ASP A 27 -13.22 -2.85 -18.35
CA ASP A 27 -11.96 -3.32 -18.97
C ASP A 27 -10.89 -2.26 -18.69
N VAL A 28 -9.98 -2.56 -17.76
CA VAL A 28 -9.02 -1.56 -17.24
C VAL A 28 -7.59 -1.93 -17.64
N THR A 29 -6.88 -0.95 -18.17
CA THR A 29 -5.45 -1.05 -18.46
C THR A 29 -4.69 0.05 -17.73
N VAL A 30 -3.64 -0.33 -17.02
CA VAL A 30 -2.73 0.61 -16.36
C VAL A 30 -1.45 0.73 -17.18
N TYR A 31 -1.06 1.96 -17.48
CA TYR A 31 0.24 2.26 -18.09
C TYR A 31 1.16 2.87 -17.04
N GLU A 32 2.27 2.20 -16.78
CA GLU A 32 3.31 2.64 -15.85
C GLU A 32 4.64 2.77 -16.59
N LYS A 33 5.36 3.86 -16.34
CA LYS A 33 6.66 4.13 -16.98
C LYS A 33 7.80 3.24 -16.48
N ASN A 34 7.70 2.74 -15.25
CA ASN A 34 8.70 1.89 -14.64
C ASN A 34 8.32 0.42 -14.78
N THR A 35 9.31 -0.45 -14.75
CA THR A 35 9.06 -1.89 -14.62
C THR A 35 8.61 -2.22 -13.19
N ARG A 36 8.04 -3.42 -13.01
CA ARG A 36 7.60 -3.90 -11.69
C ARG A 36 8.72 -3.88 -10.65
N GLU A 37 9.95 -4.18 -11.05
CA GLU A 37 11.13 -4.19 -10.19
C GLU A 37 11.60 -2.79 -9.78
N ASN A 38 11.26 -1.78 -10.59
CA ASN A 38 11.73 -0.41 -10.42
C ASN A 38 10.62 0.58 -10.06
N ILE A 39 9.41 0.10 -9.85
CA ILE A 39 8.30 0.96 -9.45
C ILE A 39 8.49 1.41 -8.00
N GLY A 40 8.34 2.72 -7.78
CA GLY A 40 8.68 3.34 -6.51
C GLY A 40 10.19 3.50 -6.34
N TYR A 41 10.61 3.84 -5.15
CA TYR A 41 12.02 3.92 -4.73
C TYR A 41 12.18 3.19 -3.39
N ASP A 42 13.39 2.87 -3.04
CA ASP A 42 13.69 2.18 -1.77
C ASP A 42 13.26 3.05 -0.60
N TRP A 43 12.20 2.66 0.05
CA TRP A 43 11.60 3.35 1.17
C TRP A 43 10.76 2.39 2.00
N THR A 44 10.60 2.75 3.25
CA THR A 44 9.71 2.07 4.16
C THR A 44 8.57 3.00 4.54
N ASP A 45 7.34 2.55 4.38
CA ASP A 45 6.15 3.31 4.74
C ASP A 45 5.59 2.83 6.08
N ILE A 46 5.06 3.78 6.86
CA ILE A 46 4.30 3.52 8.09
C ILE A 46 2.91 4.09 7.88
N PHE A 47 1.88 3.26 8.02
CA PHE A 47 0.51 3.68 7.73
C PHE A 47 -0.53 2.81 8.45
N ASP A 48 -1.77 3.29 8.50
CA ASP A 48 -2.90 2.54 9.05
C ASP A 48 -3.27 1.37 8.12
N PRO A 49 -3.20 0.12 8.57
CA PRO A 49 -3.54 -1.05 7.76
C PRO A 49 -4.99 -1.07 7.26
N LYS A 50 -5.88 -0.30 7.88
CA LYS A 50 -7.27 -0.14 7.42
C LYS A 50 -7.35 0.40 6.00
N ALA A 51 -6.29 1.06 5.51
CA ALA A 51 -6.21 1.53 4.13
C ALA A 51 -6.42 0.40 3.11
N PHE A 52 -5.92 -0.80 3.37
CA PHE A 52 -6.17 -1.97 2.51
C PHE A 52 -7.66 -2.31 2.47
N ASN A 53 -8.30 -2.40 3.62
CA ASN A 53 -9.73 -2.72 3.70
C ASN A 53 -10.60 -1.66 2.98
N VAL A 54 -10.30 -0.38 3.19
CA VAL A 54 -11.02 0.73 2.52
C VAL A 54 -10.86 0.66 1.01
N ALA A 55 -9.70 0.28 0.52
CA ALA A 55 -9.42 0.11 -0.91
C ALA A 55 -9.93 -1.23 -1.48
N GLY A 56 -10.54 -2.09 -0.67
CA GLY A 56 -11.00 -3.41 -1.10
C GLY A 56 -9.86 -4.37 -1.44
N ILE A 57 -8.71 -4.18 -0.82
CA ILE A 57 -7.50 -4.98 -1.04
C ILE A 57 -7.26 -5.84 0.21
N PRO A 58 -7.02 -7.15 0.07
CA PRO A 58 -6.74 -8.00 1.23
C PRO A 58 -5.43 -7.59 1.91
N MET A 59 -5.33 -7.85 3.21
CA MET A 59 -4.09 -7.67 3.94
C MET A 59 -2.96 -8.51 3.32
N PRO A 60 -1.74 -7.97 3.25
CA PRO A 60 -0.57 -8.75 2.84
C PRO A 60 -0.22 -9.82 3.87
N SER A 61 0.66 -10.75 3.50
CA SER A 61 1.17 -11.76 4.42
C SER A 61 1.89 -11.11 5.61
N GLU A 62 1.71 -11.68 6.80
CA GLU A 62 2.26 -11.12 8.05
C GLU A 62 3.79 -10.97 8.06
N ASN A 63 4.50 -11.77 7.27
CA ASN A 63 5.95 -11.66 7.13
C ASN A 63 6.42 -10.44 6.32
N LEU A 64 5.51 -9.70 5.70
CA LEU A 64 5.82 -8.51 4.88
C LEU A 64 5.70 -7.19 5.64
N TYR A 65 5.17 -7.22 6.85
CA TYR A 65 4.99 -6.00 7.65
C TYR A 65 5.29 -6.22 9.13
N GLU A 66 5.51 -5.13 9.82
CA GLU A 66 5.76 -5.08 11.26
C GLU A 66 4.75 -4.15 11.92
N LEU A 67 4.12 -4.58 13.01
CA LEU A 67 3.26 -3.71 13.82
C LEU A 67 4.09 -2.67 14.57
N LYS A 68 3.67 -1.41 14.51
CA LYS A 68 4.31 -0.31 15.23
C LYS A 68 3.53 0.00 16.51
N THR A 69 3.70 -0.86 17.50
CA THR A 69 3.05 -0.72 18.83
C THR A 69 3.78 0.24 19.75
N ASP A 70 5.10 0.36 19.58
CA ASP A 70 5.96 1.24 20.37
C ASP A 70 6.71 2.21 19.45
N MET A 71 6.57 3.51 19.73
CA MET A 71 7.37 4.55 19.09
C MET A 71 7.95 5.48 20.15
N THR A 72 9.19 5.86 19.96
CA THR A 72 9.86 6.82 20.84
C THR A 72 10.35 8.00 20.01
N PHE A 73 9.91 9.19 20.41
CA PHE A 73 10.32 10.44 19.80
C PHE A 73 11.33 11.13 20.72
N TYR A 74 12.40 11.63 20.17
CA TYR A 74 13.42 12.36 20.89
C TYR A 74 13.41 13.82 20.47
N THR A 75 13.66 14.71 21.43
CA THR A 75 13.97 16.11 21.12
C THR A 75 15.32 16.20 20.39
N PRO A 76 15.62 17.32 19.70
CA PRO A 76 16.93 17.49 19.07
C PRO A 76 18.12 17.35 20.05
N ALA A 77 17.93 17.68 21.33
CA ALA A 77 18.95 17.48 22.37
C ALA A 77 19.09 16.03 22.84
N GLY A 78 18.14 15.13 22.47
CA GLY A 78 18.19 13.72 22.78
C GLY A 78 17.94 13.34 24.24
N ASN A 79 17.57 14.29 25.10
CA ASN A 79 17.49 14.12 26.55
C ASN A 79 16.07 13.97 27.11
N THR A 80 15.04 14.11 26.28
CA THR A 80 13.64 14.01 26.70
C THR A 80 12.88 13.09 25.72
N PRO A 81 12.80 11.80 25.99
CA PRO A 81 12.05 10.88 25.13
C PRO A 81 10.54 11.01 25.39
N ILE A 82 9.76 11.00 24.32
CA ILE A 82 8.30 10.84 24.36
C ILE A 82 8.01 9.46 23.83
N ARG A 83 7.45 8.60 24.67
CA ARG A 83 7.11 7.22 24.30
C ARG A 83 5.62 7.13 24.02
N GLN A 84 5.28 6.55 22.89
CA GLN A 84 3.92 6.20 22.51
C GLN A 84 3.79 4.70 22.42
N ARG A 85 2.83 4.15 23.11
CA ARG A 85 2.46 2.74 23.04
C ARG A 85 0.99 2.62 22.70
N VAL A 86 0.68 1.79 21.72
CA VAL A 86 -0.68 1.49 21.27
C VAL A 86 -0.92 -0.02 21.23
N PRO A 87 -2.15 -0.50 21.49
CA PRO A 87 -2.48 -1.91 21.34
C PRO A 87 -2.43 -2.32 19.86
N ASP A 88 -2.26 -3.62 19.62
CA ASP A 88 -2.06 -4.18 18.27
C ASP A 88 -3.18 -3.81 17.30
N ASP A 89 -4.44 -3.76 17.76
CA ASP A 89 -5.61 -3.43 16.95
C ASP A 89 -5.68 -1.95 16.52
N LYS A 90 -4.83 -1.10 17.12
CA LYS A 90 -4.70 0.33 16.80
C LYS A 90 -3.33 0.69 16.25
N ALA A 91 -2.44 -0.30 16.08
CA ALA A 91 -1.11 -0.06 15.60
C ALA A 91 -1.09 0.22 14.09
N GLU A 92 -0.24 1.14 13.69
CA GLU A 92 0.17 1.26 12.31
C GLU A 92 1.06 0.09 11.93
N ILE A 93 1.21 -0.16 10.64
CA ILE A 93 2.15 -1.12 10.11
C ILE A 93 3.31 -0.42 9.41
N LYS A 94 4.48 -1.01 9.53
CA LYS A 94 5.67 -0.64 8.77
C LYS A 94 5.86 -1.68 7.67
N MET A 95 5.97 -1.26 6.44
CA MET A 95 6.11 -2.13 5.28
C MET A 95 7.05 -1.52 4.24
N GLU A 96 7.86 -2.36 3.61
CA GLU A 96 8.70 -1.91 2.49
C GLU A 96 7.83 -1.50 1.31
N ARG A 97 8.10 -0.34 0.73
CA ARG A 97 7.32 0.21 -0.40
C ARG A 97 7.27 -0.74 -1.58
N LYS A 98 8.36 -1.41 -1.87
CA LYS A 98 8.43 -2.44 -2.92
C LYS A 98 7.40 -3.57 -2.69
N ASP A 99 7.26 -4.02 -1.44
CA ASP A 99 6.31 -5.08 -1.10
C ASP A 99 4.87 -4.57 -1.18
N ILE A 100 4.62 -3.32 -0.82
CA ILE A 100 3.30 -2.69 -1.01
C ILE A 100 2.94 -2.71 -2.49
N TYR A 101 3.81 -2.23 -3.38
CA TYR A 101 3.54 -2.22 -4.82
C TYR A 101 3.34 -3.61 -5.39
N ASN A 102 4.17 -4.58 -5.02
CA ASN A 102 4.02 -5.96 -5.46
C ASN A 102 2.66 -6.55 -5.04
N HIS A 103 2.25 -6.28 -3.81
CA HIS A 103 0.95 -6.72 -3.30
C HIS A 103 -0.22 -6.10 -4.09
N LEU A 104 -0.17 -4.79 -4.33
CA LEU A 104 -1.19 -4.06 -5.09
C LEU A 104 -1.26 -4.53 -6.54
N ILE A 105 -0.12 -4.69 -7.21
CA ILE A 105 -0.05 -5.14 -8.60
C ILE A 105 -0.61 -6.55 -8.73
N THR A 106 -0.19 -7.47 -7.86
CA THR A 106 -0.70 -8.85 -7.86
C THR A 106 -2.21 -8.88 -7.68
N HIS A 107 -2.74 -8.08 -6.76
CA HIS A 107 -4.18 -7.97 -6.55
C HIS A 107 -4.90 -7.43 -7.79
N ALA A 108 -4.35 -6.40 -8.44
CA ALA A 108 -4.91 -5.83 -9.66
C ALA A 108 -4.94 -6.86 -10.80
N GLU A 109 -3.83 -7.56 -11.04
CA GLU A 109 -3.74 -8.63 -12.05
C GLU A 109 -4.75 -9.75 -11.79
N ASN A 110 -4.93 -10.15 -10.55
CA ASN A 110 -5.92 -11.17 -10.16
C ASN A 110 -7.37 -10.71 -10.40
N ASN A 111 -7.60 -9.41 -10.50
CA ASN A 111 -8.91 -8.83 -10.84
C ASN A 111 -9.04 -8.49 -12.32
N GLY A 112 -8.07 -8.85 -13.16
CA GLY A 112 -8.13 -8.69 -14.61
C GLY A 112 -7.63 -7.35 -15.14
N VAL A 113 -6.86 -6.60 -14.33
CA VAL A 113 -6.19 -5.36 -14.78
C VAL A 113 -4.96 -5.71 -15.62
#